data_47b7700d55c8f8b2c83e7c3ce7dbd661
#
_entry.id   47b7700d55c8f8b2c83e7c3ce7dbd661
#
_cell.length_a   1.000
_cell.length_b   1.000
_cell.length_c   1.000
_cell.angle_alpha   90.00
_cell.angle_beta   90.00
_cell.angle_gamma   90.00
#
_symmetry.space_group_name_H-M   'P 1'
#
loop_
_entity.id
_entity.type
_entity.pdbx_description
1 polymer ?
#
loop_
_entity_poly.entity_id
_entity_poly.type
_entity_poly.pdbx_seq_one_letter_code
_entity_poly.pdbx_strand_id
1 'polypeptide(L)'
;MRLYRRARRQDEKIDRIEAILASAKNLLATNTLDECNLTTIASDVGITKAALYRYFRVKELIFLEIYRRELAILAPALQEAFKTPHVEVLAATLTKQPIFCKLTAVLGDVLEKPLTEDEAAEFKLYVLQTFEPLCLQLNQQFDLSQPQVIALLMHITSAVVGCWKLSHPSPMMAAALQQHEALADFRLDFAAFLQQHLTMLLGQMLPSN
;
A
#
# COMPACT_ATOMS: atom_id res chain seq x y z
N MET A 1 24.76 24.81 24.28
CA MET A 1 24.02 25.58 23.24
C MET A 1 24.00 24.90 21.85
N ARG A 2 25.11 24.35 21.31
CA ARG A 2 25.14 23.70 19.95
C ARG A 2 24.27 22.44 19.85
N LEU A 3 24.25 21.58 20.87
CA LEU A 3 23.45 20.32 20.89
C LEU A 3 21.94 20.61 20.89
N TYR A 4 21.48 21.59 21.67
CA TYR A 4 20.07 21.99 21.74
C TYR A 4 19.55 22.55 20.38
N ARG A 5 20.36 23.36 19.68
CA ARG A 5 20.02 23.87 18.34
C ARG A 5 19.97 22.75 17.29
N ARG A 6 20.80 21.70 17.44
CA ARG A 6 20.83 20.56 16.51
C ARG A 6 19.60 19.66 16.72
N ALA A 7 19.25 19.37 17.98
CA ALA A 7 18.03 18.62 18.32
C ALA A 7 16.79 19.35 17.79
N ARG A 8 16.60 20.63 18.10
CA ARG A 8 15.47 21.43 17.62
C ARG A 8 15.35 21.46 16.09
N ARG A 9 16.46 21.54 15.36
CA ARG A 9 16.43 21.46 13.88
C ARG A 9 16.05 20.10 13.35
N GLN A 10 16.36 19.06 14.10
CA GLN A 10 15.97 17.68 13.78
C GLN A 10 14.47 17.47 13.98
N ASP A 11 13.94 17.95 15.10
CA ASP A 11 12.51 17.91 15.41
C ASP A 11 11.70 18.70 14.37
N GLU A 12 12.13 19.94 14.05
CA GLU A 12 11.53 20.76 12.99
C GLU A 12 11.55 20.07 11.61
N LYS A 13 12.58 19.26 11.31
CA LYS A 13 12.68 18.48 10.08
C LYS A 13 11.67 17.31 10.08
N ILE A 14 11.56 16.60 11.20
CA ILE A 14 10.62 15.50 11.37
C ILE A 14 9.18 16.03 11.22
N ASP A 15 8.81 17.08 11.95
CA ASP A 15 7.50 17.71 11.87
C ASP A 15 7.14 18.12 10.43
N ARG A 16 8.13 18.60 9.68
CA ARG A 16 7.92 18.98 8.28
C ARG A 16 7.68 17.77 7.37
N ILE A 17 8.42 16.67 7.59
CA ILE A 17 8.21 15.42 6.86
C ILE A 17 6.79 14.89 7.16
N GLU A 18 6.38 14.88 8.44
CA GLU A 18 5.03 14.45 8.82
C GLU A 18 3.93 15.29 8.15
N ALA A 19 4.09 16.61 8.12
CA ALA A 19 3.14 17.48 7.44
C ALA A 19 3.05 17.21 5.93
N ILE A 20 4.20 16.98 5.26
CA ILE A 20 4.26 16.63 3.83
C ILE A 20 3.52 15.30 3.58
N LEU A 21 3.80 14.28 4.38
CA LEU A 21 3.17 12.96 4.23
C LEU A 21 1.66 13.01 4.51
N ALA A 22 1.24 13.77 5.51
CA ALA A 22 -0.18 13.97 5.81
C ALA A 22 -0.94 14.65 4.65
N SER A 23 -0.38 15.76 4.10
CA SER A 23 -0.96 16.43 2.94
C SER A 23 -1.01 15.51 1.71
N ALA A 24 0.07 14.81 1.41
CA ALA A 24 0.12 13.88 0.29
C ALA A 24 -0.89 12.71 0.44
N LYS A 25 -1.03 12.15 1.64
CA LYS A 25 -2.00 11.09 1.94
C LYS A 25 -3.45 11.59 1.78
N ASN A 26 -3.75 12.80 2.24
CA ASN A 26 -5.08 13.40 2.07
C ASN A 26 -5.41 13.62 0.59
N LEU A 27 -4.47 14.11 -0.21
CA LEU A 27 -4.66 14.24 -1.66
C LEU A 27 -4.89 12.89 -2.32
N LEU A 28 -4.12 11.86 -1.96
CA LEU A 28 -4.23 10.53 -2.52
C LEU A 28 -5.56 9.84 -2.18
N ALA A 29 -6.22 10.22 -1.09
CA ALA A 29 -7.52 9.65 -0.70
C ALA A 29 -8.59 9.86 -1.78
N THR A 30 -8.58 11.00 -2.47
CA THR A 30 -9.59 11.40 -3.45
C THR A 30 -9.09 11.50 -4.89
N ASN A 31 -7.78 11.45 -5.11
CA ASN A 31 -7.15 11.61 -6.42
C ASN A 31 -6.32 10.39 -6.81
N THR A 32 -6.03 10.22 -8.08
CA THR A 32 -5.01 9.28 -8.55
C THR A 32 -3.61 9.76 -8.18
N LEU A 33 -2.60 8.87 -8.25
CA LEU A 33 -1.22 9.24 -7.97
C LEU A 33 -0.69 10.33 -8.93
N ASP A 34 -1.12 10.29 -10.20
CA ASP A 34 -0.71 11.27 -11.22
C ASP A 34 -1.29 12.66 -10.93
N GLU A 35 -2.51 12.72 -10.42
CA GLU A 35 -3.18 13.97 -10.03
C GLU A 35 -2.59 14.58 -8.75
N CYS A 36 -1.93 13.79 -7.91
CA CYS A 36 -1.23 14.30 -6.72
C CYS A 36 -0.06 15.19 -7.12
N ASN A 37 -0.20 16.48 -6.92
CA ASN A 37 0.73 17.50 -7.42
C ASN A 37 1.59 18.05 -6.27
N LEU A 38 2.91 18.07 -6.48
CA LEU A 38 3.88 18.58 -5.49
C LEU A 38 3.70 20.05 -5.13
N THR A 39 3.12 20.85 -6.04
CA THR A 39 2.86 22.26 -5.76
C THR A 39 1.75 22.41 -4.73
N THR A 40 0.68 21.61 -4.83
CA THR A 40 -0.39 21.55 -3.86
C THR A 40 0.12 21.10 -2.50
N ILE A 41 0.88 19.99 -2.45
CA ILE A 41 1.48 19.48 -1.19
C ILE A 41 2.37 20.56 -0.54
N ALA A 42 3.22 21.22 -1.32
CA ALA A 42 4.10 22.27 -0.80
C ALA A 42 3.31 23.47 -0.26
N SER A 43 2.27 23.90 -0.97
CA SER A 43 1.37 24.98 -0.55
C SER A 43 0.66 24.66 0.77
N ASP A 44 0.10 23.46 0.89
CA ASP A 44 -0.62 23.01 2.10
C ASP A 44 0.25 23.04 3.36
N VAL A 45 1.54 22.71 3.21
CA VAL A 45 2.49 22.72 4.33
C VAL A 45 3.27 24.02 4.48
N GLY A 46 2.93 25.05 3.70
CA GLY A 46 3.52 26.39 3.79
C GLY A 46 5.00 26.47 3.39
N ILE A 47 5.42 25.69 2.38
CA ILE A 47 6.77 25.71 1.83
C ILE A 47 6.73 25.87 0.30
N THR A 48 7.87 26.25 -0.29
CA THR A 48 8.02 26.23 -1.74
C THR A 48 8.25 24.81 -2.26
N LYS A 49 7.86 24.55 -3.51
CA LYS A 49 8.17 23.27 -4.20
C LYS A 49 9.68 22.97 -4.19
N ALA A 50 10.52 23.99 -4.33
CA ALA A 50 11.99 23.86 -4.23
C ALA A 50 12.44 23.42 -2.82
N ALA A 51 11.76 23.91 -1.77
CA ALA A 51 12.05 23.49 -0.41
C ALA A 51 11.61 22.03 -0.14
N LEU A 52 10.52 21.56 -0.78
CA LEU A 52 10.05 20.18 -0.68
C LEU A 52 11.10 19.19 -1.20
N TYR A 53 11.79 19.50 -2.29
CA TYR A 53 12.86 18.65 -2.84
C TYR A 53 14.06 18.46 -1.92
N ARG A 54 14.21 19.25 -0.85
CA ARG A 54 15.23 19.02 0.19
C ARG A 54 14.85 17.89 1.16
N TYR A 55 13.58 17.49 1.18
CA TYR A 55 13.06 16.38 1.99
C TYR A 55 12.92 15.10 1.17
N PHE A 56 12.39 15.23 -0.04
CA PHE A 56 12.15 14.12 -0.96
C PHE A 56 12.65 14.49 -2.36
N ARG A 57 13.66 13.77 -2.87
CA ARG A 57 14.28 14.07 -4.19
C ARG A 57 13.33 13.89 -5.38
N VAL A 58 12.31 13.03 -5.25
CA VAL A 58 11.26 12.80 -6.24
C VAL A 58 9.91 12.55 -5.55
N LYS A 59 8.82 12.75 -6.29
CA LYS A 59 7.44 12.60 -5.80
C LYS A 59 7.17 11.19 -5.26
N GLU A 60 7.65 10.21 -5.95
CA GLU A 60 7.43 8.80 -5.69
C GLU A 60 7.92 8.37 -4.30
N LEU A 61 9.00 8.97 -3.81
CA LEU A 61 9.52 8.69 -2.45
C LEU A 61 8.58 9.17 -1.33
N ILE A 62 7.77 10.19 -1.56
CA ILE A 62 6.71 10.60 -0.61
C ILE A 62 5.69 9.46 -0.49
N PHE A 63 5.22 8.94 -1.62
CA PHE A 63 4.22 7.88 -1.65
C PHE A 63 4.78 6.51 -1.23
N LEU A 64 6.06 6.25 -1.49
CA LEU A 64 6.72 5.06 -0.97
C LEU A 64 6.82 5.10 0.56
N GLU A 65 7.11 6.26 1.16
CA GLU A 65 7.11 6.40 2.62
C GLU A 65 5.70 6.27 3.20
N ILE A 66 4.66 6.80 2.54
CA ILE A 66 3.28 6.54 2.92
C ILE A 66 2.99 5.03 2.85
N TYR A 67 3.42 4.36 1.78
CA TYR A 67 3.24 2.92 1.62
C TYR A 67 3.92 2.11 2.74
N ARG A 68 5.15 2.47 3.14
CA ARG A 68 5.83 1.85 4.30
C ARG A 68 4.99 1.95 5.57
N ARG A 69 4.36 3.10 5.81
CA ARG A 69 3.48 3.30 6.99
C ARG A 69 2.20 2.48 6.90
N GLU A 70 1.61 2.38 5.72
CA GLU A 70 0.44 1.52 5.51
C GLU A 70 0.79 0.04 5.74
N LEU A 71 1.99 -0.43 5.33
CA LEU A 71 2.48 -1.78 5.63
C LEU A 71 2.62 -2.02 7.13
N ALA A 72 3.16 -1.05 7.88
CA ALA A 72 3.29 -1.15 9.34
C ALA A 72 1.93 -1.24 10.07
N ILE A 73 0.88 -0.67 9.50
CA ILE A 73 -0.50 -0.77 9.99
C ILE A 73 -1.12 -2.11 9.57
N LEU A 74 -0.89 -2.53 8.33
CA LEU A 74 -1.49 -3.73 7.74
C LEU A 74 -0.93 -5.02 8.35
N ALA A 75 0.38 -5.11 8.58
CA ALA A 75 1.01 -6.35 9.03
C ALA A 75 0.40 -6.90 10.34
N PRO A 76 0.26 -6.11 11.43
CA PRO A 76 -0.40 -6.59 12.64
C PRO A 76 -1.91 -6.86 12.44
N ALA A 77 -2.58 -6.14 11.55
CA ALA A 77 -3.99 -6.39 11.25
C ALA A 77 -4.19 -7.72 10.51
N LEU A 78 -3.29 -8.07 9.58
CA LEU A 78 -3.29 -9.38 8.94
C LEU A 78 -2.91 -10.49 9.93
N GLN A 79 -1.94 -10.24 10.80
CA GLN A 79 -1.56 -11.20 11.86
C GLN A 79 -2.76 -11.54 12.73
N GLU A 80 -3.58 -10.56 13.12
CA GLU A 80 -4.81 -10.80 13.86
C GLU A 80 -5.85 -11.56 13.02
N ALA A 81 -6.05 -11.17 11.77
CA ALA A 81 -7.00 -11.79 10.86
C ALA A 81 -6.68 -13.28 10.58
N PHE A 82 -5.40 -13.64 10.55
CA PHE A 82 -4.96 -15.03 10.35
C PHE A 82 -5.07 -15.91 11.61
N LYS A 83 -5.37 -15.38 12.78
CA LYS A 83 -5.67 -16.21 13.97
C LYS A 83 -6.91 -17.09 13.75
N THR A 84 -7.91 -16.56 13.07
CA THR A 84 -9.10 -17.28 12.62
C THR A 84 -9.31 -16.96 11.12
N PRO A 85 -8.71 -17.74 10.21
CA PRO A 85 -8.57 -17.36 8.80
C PRO A 85 -9.88 -17.51 8.01
N HIS A 86 -10.87 -16.72 8.36
CA HIS A 86 -12.07 -16.56 7.55
C HIS A 86 -11.77 -15.58 6.41
N VAL A 87 -12.08 -15.96 5.19
CA VAL A 87 -11.80 -15.17 3.98
C VAL A 87 -12.44 -13.78 4.05
N GLU A 88 -13.63 -13.68 4.63
CA GLU A 88 -14.33 -12.42 4.83
C GLU A 88 -13.54 -11.45 5.71
N VAL A 89 -12.90 -11.95 6.77
CA VAL A 89 -12.09 -11.14 7.70
C VAL A 89 -10.82 -10.67 6.99
N LEU A 90 -10.16 -11.53 6.23
CA LEU A 90 -8.96 -11.17 5.47
C LEU A 90 -9.27 -10.14 4.37
N ALA A 91 -10.34 -10.37 3.60
CA ALA A 91 -10.79 -9.42 2.58
C ALA A 91 -11.14 -8.07 3.20
N ALA A 92 -11.92 -8.07 4.31
CA ALA A 92 -12.28 -6.85 5.03
C ALA A 92 -11.04 -6.11 5.59
N THR A 93 -10.03 -6.84 6.07
CA THR A 93 -8.78 -6.25 6.57
C THR A 93 -8.05 -5.50 5.47
N LEU A 94 -7.95 -6.09 4.26
CA LEU A 94 -7.32 -5.45 3.11
C LEU A 94 -8.14 -4.28 2.57
N THR A 95 -9.46 -4.45 2.42
CA THR A 95 -10.33 -3.41 1.84
C THR A 95 -10.51 -2.18 2.73
N LYS A 96 -10.30 -2.31 4.04
CA LYS A 96 -10.23 -1.18 4.99
C LYS A 96 -8.98 -0.31 4.83
N GLN A 97 -8.02 -0.72 3.98
CA GLN A 97 -6.76 -0.02 3.73
C GLN A 97 -6.68 0.46 2.26
N PRO A 98 -7.58 1.37 1.80
CA PRO A 98 -7.66 1.75 0.38
C PRO A 98 -6.39 2.43 -0.12
N ILE A 99 -5.67 3.18 0.72
CA ILE A 99 -4.39 3.81 0.37
C ILE A 99 -3.32 2.74 0.10
N PHE A 100 -3.25 1.70 0.95
CA PHE A 100 -2.38 0.56 0.71
C PHE A 100 -2.70 -0.12 -0.63
N CYS A 101 -3.97 -0.46 -0.87
CA CYS A 101 -4.38 -1.15 -2.11
C CYS A 101 -4.05 -0.32 -3.36
N LYS A 102 -4.35 1.00 -3.32
CA LYS A 102 -4.05 1.95 -4.40
C LYS A 102 -2.55 2.02 -4.70
N LEU A 103 -1.70 2.14 -3.67
CA LEU A 103 -0.25 2.22 -3.83
C LEU A 103 0.36 0.88 -4.25
N THR A 104 -0.15 -0.24 -3.73
CA THR A 104 0.27 -1.59 -4.14
C THR A 104 0.06 -1.78 -5.65
N ALA A 105 -1.06 -1.31 -6.19
CA ALA A 105 -1.39 -1.45 -7.61
C ALA A 105 -0.43 -0.69 -8.56
N VAL A 106 0.36 0.26 -8.05
CA VAL A 106 1.33 1.04 -8.82
C VAL A 106 2.77 0.90 -8.30
N LEU A 107 3.01 0.01 -7.35
CA LEU A 107 4.27 -0.11 -6.64
C LEU A 107 5.45 -0.33 -7.60
N GLY A 108 5.43 -1.42 -8.37
CA GLY A 108 6.52 -1.78 -9.29
C GLY A 108 6.64 -0.83 -10.48
N ASP A 109 5.50 -0.39 -11.02
CA ASP A 109 5.46 0.42 -12.24
C ASP A 109 5.82 1.90 -12.00
N VAL A 110 5.62 2.42 -10.79
CA VAL A 110 5.76 3.85 -10.48
C VAL A 110 6.67 4.10 -9.29
N LEU A 111 6.38 3.50 -8.12
CA LEU A 111 7.06 3.88 -6.88
C LEU A 111 8.48 3.33 -6.79
N GLU A 112 8.73 2.13 -7.30
CA GLU A 112 10.06 1.50 -7.28
C GLU A 112 10.98 2.01 -8.39
N LYS A 113 10.43 2.55 -9.49
CA LYS A 113 11.21 3.01 -10.65
C LYS A 113 12.35 3.98 -10.34
N PRO A 114 12.17 5.02 -9.50
CA PRO A 114 13.23 6.00 -9.24
C PRO A 114 14.21 5.57 -8.14
N LEU A 115 14.06 4.36 -7.58
CA LEU A 115 14.94 3.89 -6.51
C LEU A 115 16.33 3.55 -7.03
N THR A 116 17.34 3.84 -6.24
CA THR A 116 18.66 3.24 -6.39
C THR A 116 18.62 1.77 -5.92
N GLU A 117 19.65 1.00 -6.25
CA GLU A 117 19.77 -0.39 -5.80
C GLU A 117 19.75 -0.49 -4.27
N ASP A 118 20.49 0.39 -3.58
CA ASP A 118 20.52 0.43 -2.11
C ASP A 118 19.15 0.77 -1.52
N GLU A 119 18.45 1.78 -2.06
CA GLU A 119 17.11 2.16 -1.62
C GLU A 119 16.09 1.02 -1.85
N ALA A 120 16.21 0.31 -2.97
CA ALA A 120 15.35 -0.84 -3.27
C ALA A 120 15.62 -2.00 -2.31
N ALA A 121 16.89 -2.30 -2.02
CA ALA A 121 17.28 -3.30 -1.04
C ALA A 121 16.78 -2.93 0.37
N GLU A 122 16.99 -1.68 0.81
CA GLU A 122 16.49 -1.18 2.09
C GLU A 122 14.97 -1.31 2.20
N PHE A 123 14.24 -0.96 1.14
CA PHE A 123 12.79 -1.10 1.11
C PHE A 123 12.35 -2.57 1.24
N LYS A 124 12.97 -3.49 0.51
CA LYS A 124 12.63 -4.93 0.60
C LYS A 124 12.98 -5.53 1.97
N LEU A 125 14.10 -5.12 2.56
CA LEU A 125 14.45 -5.53 3.93
C LEU A 125 13.45 -5.00 4.95
N TYR A 126 12.98 -3.76 4.81
CA TYR A 126 11.92 -3.20 5.64
C TYR A 126 10.63 -4.03 5.53
N VAL A 127 10.22 -4.43 4.32
CA VAL A 127 9.04 -5.28 4.12
C VAL A 127 9.21 -6.62 4.84
N LEU A 128 10.37 -7.27 4.68
CA LEU A 128 10.66 -8.55 5.36
C LEU A 128 10.56 -8.41 6.88
N GLN A 129 11.19 -7.40 7.46
CA GLN A 129 11.15 -7.14 8.91
C GLN A 129 9.74 -6.84 9.41
N THR A 130 8.97 -6.06 8.66
CA THR A 130 7.61 -5.68 9.02
C THR A 130 6.67 -6.89 9.06
N PHE A 131 6.84 -7.84 8.14
CA PHE A 131 6.00 -9.04 8.03
C PHE A 131 6.56 -10.27 8.74
N GLU A 132 7.76 -10.19 9.34
CA GLU A 132 8.38 -11.32 10.05
C GLU A 132 7.45 -11.96 11.10
N PRO A 133 6.76 -11.20 12.00
CA PRO A 133 5.86 -11.81 12.98
C PRO A 133 4.70 -12.57 12.35
N LEU A 134 4.13 -12.06 11.26
CA LEU A 134 3.10 -12.75 10.50
C LEU A 134 3.65 -14.01 9.83
N CYS A 135 4.84 -13.93 9.23
CA CYS A 135 5.47 -15.10 8.61
C CYS A 135 5.69 -16.22 9.61
N LEU A 136 6.21 -15.91 10.81
CA LEU A 136 6.42 -16.90 11.88
C LEU A 136 5.10 -17.52 12.33
N GLN A 137 4.04 -16.72 12.48
CA GLN A 137 2.71 -17.24 12.81
C GLN A 137 2.19 -18.22 11.74
N LEU A 138 2.27 -17.84 10.45
CA LEU A 138 1.78 -18.67 9.34
C LEU A 138 2.57 -19.97 9.21
N ASN A 139 3.90 -19.95 9.39
CA ASN A 139 4.72 -21.15 9.45
C ASN A 139 4.22 -22.12 10.53
N GLN A 140 4.00 -21.62 11.75
CA GLN A 140 3.60 -22.45 12.90
C GLN A 140 2.15 -22.92 12.79
N GLN A 141 1.25 -22.04 12.35
CA GLN A 141 -0.19 -22.32 12.34
C GLN A 141 -0.60 -23.29 11.23
N PHE A 142 0.05 -23.23 10.06
CA PHE A 142 -0.32 -24.00 8.87
C PHE A 142 0.74 -25.00 8.43
N ASP A 143 1.82 -25.17 9.21
CA ASP A 143 2.97 -26.03 8.88
C ASP A 143 3.57 -25.71 7.49
N LEU A 144 3.64 -24.41 7.15
CA LEU A 144 4.18 -23.94 5.89
C LEU A 144 5.68 -23.61 6.03
N SER A 145 6.48 -24.00 5.05
CA SER A 145 7.88 -23.54 4.96
C SER A 145 7.95 -22.03 4.66
N GLN A 146 9.06 -21.40 4.98
CA GLN A 146 9.27 -19.98 4.70
C GLN A 146 9.01 -19.59 3.23
N PRO A 147 9.49 -20.34 2.21
CA PRO A 147 9.15 -20.06 0.82
C PRO A 147 7.65 -20.13 0.51
N GLN A 148 6.93 -21.06 1.13
CA GLN A 148 5.47 -21.19 0.95
C GLN A 148 4.71 -20.00 1.55
N VAL A 149 5.13 -19.53 2.73
CA VAL A 149 4.55 -18.32 3.33
C VAL A 149 4.81 -17.08 2.46
N ILE A 150 6.04 -16.91 1.96
CA ILE A 150 6.35 -15.81 1.05
C ILE A 150 5.49 -15.91 -0.22
N ALA A 151 5.34 -17.10 -0.81
CA ALA A 151 4.50 -17.32 -1.97
C ALA A 151 3.03 -16.96 -1.68
N LEU A 152 2.48 -17.37 -0.53
CA LEU A 152 1.12 -17.02 -0.10
C LEU A 152 0.93 -15.51 -0.04
N LEU A 153 1.84 -14.78 0.62
CA LEU A 153 1.77 -13.32 0.73
C LEU A 153 1.92 -12.63 -0.64
N MET A 154 2.76 -13.17 -1.53
CA MET A 154 2.89 -12.68 -2.90
C MET A 154 1.62 -12.91 -3.72
N HIS A 155 0.95 -14.05 -3.58
CA HIS A 155 -0.32 -14.32 -4.22
C HIS A 155 -1.43 -13.40 -3.70
N ILE A 156 -1.50 -13.14 -2.39
CA ILE A 156 -2.44 -12.17 -1.82
C ILE A 156 -2.16 -10.76 -2.39
N THR A 157 -0.90 -10.37 -2.47
CA THR A 157 -0.51 -9.09 -3.06
C THR A 157 -0.93 -8.99 -4.53
N SER A 158 -0.72 -10.06 -5.31
CA SER A 158 -1.13 -10.13 -6.72
C SER A 158 -2.65 -10.03 -6.86
N ALA A 159 -3.41 -10.67 -5.96
CA ALA A 159 -4.86 -10.54 -5.91
C ALA A 159 -5.29 -9.08 -5.66
N VAL A 160 -4.68 -8.40 -4.70
CA VAL A 160 -4.95 -6.97 -4.43
C VAL A 160 -4.69 -6.12 -5.67
N VAL A 161 -3.52 -6.30 -6.32
CA VAL A 161 -3.16 -5.56 -7.55
C VAL A 161 -4.18 -5.78 -8.66
N GLY A 162 -4.50 -7.04 -8.97
CA GLY A 162 -5.41 -7.39 -10.05
C GLY A 162 -6.83 -6.88 -9.77
N CYS A 163 -7.36 -7.18 -8.60
CA CYS A 163 -8.70 -6.77 -8.21
C CYS A 163 -8.84 -5.24 -8.15
N TRP A 164 -7.82 -4.53 -7.61
CA TRP A 164 -7.83 -3.07 -7.57
C TRP A 164 -7.89 -2.47 -8.97
N LYS A 165 -6.98 -2.88 -9.87
CA LYS A 165 -6.90 -2.36 -11.24
C LYS A 165 -8.19 -2.61 -12.04
N LEU A 166 -8.80 -3.78 -11.88
CA LEU A 166 -10.03 -4.13 -12.59
C LEU A 166 -11.27 -3.41 -12.05
N SER A 167 -11.35 -3.16 -10.75
CA SER A 167 -12.47 -2.45 -10.12
C SER A 167 -12.34 -0.92 -10.14
N HIS A 168 -11.17 -0.38 -10.50
CA HIS A 168 -10.92 1.07 -10.62
C HIS A 168 -10.43 1.42 -12.03
N PRO A 169 -11.29 1.25 -13.07
CA PRO A 169 -10.95 1.58 -14.44
C PRO A 169 -10.76 3.09 -14.62
N SER A 170 -10.13 3.49 -15.73
CA SER A 170 -10.02 4.92 -16.09
C SER A 170 -11.40 5.57 -16.21
N PRO A 171 -11.51 6.92 -16.03
CA PRO A 171 -12.80 7.62 -16.12
C PRO A 171 -13.55 7.36 -17.42
N MET A 172 -12.82 7.27 -18.54
CA MET A 172 -13.42 6.96 -19.86
C MET A 172 -14.00 5.55 -19.89
N MET A 173 -13.25 4.55 -19.38
CA MET A 173 -13.73 3.17 -19.32
C MET A 173 -14.91 3.04 -18.33
N ALA A 174 -14.86 3.70 -17.18
CA ALA A 174 -15.97 3.71 -16.23
C ALA A 174 -17.25 4.27 -16.85
N ALA A 175 -17.15 5.37 -17.62
CA ALA A 175 -18.30 5.95 -18.33
C ALA A 175 -18.85 4.98 -19.39
N ALA A 176 -18.01 4.32 -20.17
CA ALA A 176 -18.43 3.33 -21.16
C ALA A 176 -19.15 2.13 -20.50
N LEU A 177 -18.63 1.62 -19.39
CA LEU A 177 -19.25 0.54 -18.64
C LEU A 177 -20.63 0.94 -18.09
N GLN A 178 -20.81 2.22 -17.71
CA GLN A 178 -22.10 2.70 -17.21
C GLN A 178 -23.14 2.91 -18.32
N GLN A 179 -22.71 3.31 -19.52
CA GLN A 179 -23.62 3.62 -20.64
C GLN A 179 -24.22 2.38 -21.33
N HIS A 180 -23.57 1.23 -21.21
CA HIS A 180 -23.97 0.01 -21.92
C HIS A 180 -24.40 -1.10 -20.95
N GLU A 181 -25.68 -1.46 -20.97
CA GLU A 181 -26.24 -2.54 -20.12
C GLU A 181 -25.51 -3.87 -20.32
N ALA A 182 -25.17 -4.21 -21.55
CA ALA A 182 -24.42 -5.42 -21.90
C ALA A 182 -23.04 -5.53 -21.24
N LEU A 183 -22.54 -4.44 -20.65
CA LEU A 183 -21.25 -4.39 -19.94
C LEU A 183 -21.44 -4.41 -18.39
N ALA A 184 -22.64 -4.66 -17.89
CA ALA A 184 -22.93 -4.64 -16.46
C ALA A 184 -22.02 -5.59 -15.66
N ASP A 185 -21.72 -6.76 -16.18
CA ASP A 185 -20.89 -7.78 -15.51
C ASP A 185 -19.41 -7.38 -15.37
N PHE A 186 -18.98 -6.34 -16.09
CA PHE A 186 -17.63 -5.77 -15.95
C PHE A 186 -17.54 -4.66 -14.88
N ARG A 187 -18.67 -4.30 -14.25
CA ARG A 187 -18.71 -3.32 -13.14
C ARG A 187 -18.40 -4.03 -11.82
N LEU A 188 -17.11 -4.21 -11.55
CA LEU A 188 -16.66 -4.97 -10.40
C LEU A 188 -16.64 -4.12 -9.13
N ASP A 189 -17.22 -4.63 -8.05
CA ASP A 189 -16.98 -4.12 -6.70
C ASP A 189 -15.67 -4.70 -6.16
N PHE A 190 -14.78 -3.83 -5.69
CA PHE A 190 -13.44 -4.24 -5.24
C PHE A 190 -13.51 -5.26 -4.09
N ALA A 191 -14.36 -5.00 -3.09
CA ALA A 191 -14.41 -5.85 -1.89
C ALA A 191 -14.97 -7.24 -2.20
N ALA A 192 -16.07 -7.30 -2.95
CA ALA A 192 -16.68 -8.55 -3.36
C ALA A 192 -15.75 -9.36 -4.27
N PHE A 193 -15.11 -8.70 -5.23
CA PHE A 193 -14.22 -9.38 -6.18
C PHE A 193 -12.93 -9.88 -5.50
N LEU A 194 -12.34 -9.08 -4.60
CA LEU A 194 -11.20 -9.52 -3.80
C LEU A 194 -11.54 -10.71 -2.91
N GLN A 195 -12.71 -10.69 -2.24
CA GLN A 195 -13.15 -11.79 -1.41
C GLN A 195 -13.31 -13.08 -2.22
N GLN A 196 -13.94 -13.05 -3.39
CA GLN A 196 -14.06 -14.21 -4.29
C GLN A 196 -12.68 -14.75 -4.68
N HIS A 197 -11.74 -13.86 -5.04
CA HIS A 197 -10.40 -14.24 -5.44
C HIS A 197 -9.61 -14.88 -4.29
N LEU A 198 -9.70 -14.31 -3.08
CA LEU A 198 -9.08 -14.89 -1.88
C LEU A 198 -9.68 -16.22 -1.49
N THR A 199 -10.99 -16.45 -1.70
CA THR A 199 -11.64 -17.74 -1.45
C THR A 199 -10.99 -18.84 -2.30
N MET A 200 -10.83 -18.60 -3.60
CA MET A 200 -10.18 -19.54 -4.49
C MET A 200 -8.70 -19.78 -4.13
N LEU A 201 -7.99 -18.70 -3.83
CA LEU A 201 -6.56 -18.73 -3.50
C LEU A 201 -6.30 -19.53 -2.22
N LEU A 202 -6.97 -19.16 -1.12
CA LEU A 202 -6.72 -19.74 0.19
C LEU A 202 -7.20 -21.17 0.28
N GLY A 203 -8.30 -21.52 -0.42
CA GLY A 203 -8.79 -22.90 -0.52
C GLY A 203 -7.82 -23.87 -1.20
N GLN A 204 -6.86 -23.35 -1.97
CA GLN A 204 -5.81 -24.16 -2.61
C GLN A 204 -4.48 -24.14 -1.84
N MET A 205 -4.18 -23.06 -1.15
CA MET A 205 -2.85 -22.84 -0.53
C MET A 205 -2.80 -23.19 0.95
N LEU A 206 -3.93 -23.14 1.64
CA LEU A 206 -3.99 -23.53 3.04
C LEU A 206 -4.49 -24.97 3.16
N PRO A 207 -3.93 -25.78 4.08
CA PRO A 207 -4.43 -27.12 4.34
C PRO A 207 -5.89 -27.06 4.80
N SER A 208 -6.71 -27.96 4.28
CA SER A 208 -8.09 -28.14 4.76
C SER A 208 -8.05 -28.63 6.21
N ASN A 209 -8.66 -27.88 7.12
CA ASN A 209 -8.86 -28.33 8.50
C ASN A 209 -9.88 -29.47 8.54
#